data_0503dbf178b17859ba18a2b1cc2d7956
#
_entry.id   0503dbf178b17859ba18a2b1cc2d7956
#
_cell.length_a   1.000
_cell.length_b   1.000
_cell.length_c   1.000
_cell.angle_alpha   90.00
_cell.angle_beta   90.00
_cell.angle_gamma   90.00
#
_symmetry.space_group_name_H-M   'P 1'
#
loop_
_entity.id
_entity.type
_entity.pdbx_description
1 polymer ?
#
loop_
_entity_poly.entity_id
_entity_poly.type
_entity_poly.pdbx_seq_one_letter_code
_entity_poly.pdbx_strand_id
1 'polypeptide(L)'
;MNTHLITALCSVGFLARFSYALARNPVLPLFALYLGAGPEAIGLAVGISTVTGIFFKMPAGAISDIIGRRRTMLAGLCFFAFVPFLYFFISSYEALVAVRFLHGFATAIYGPVAMAVVADVAGARKGEMLSWFSSVAILGTLAGAPVGGLLVSLLGGVQGATATTFHVVYGIVAVTGLAALLLGVKTLLKEETAAGAVQGSRWERFVSGIREVSGDRRVVAASAMEGVQNMSMGALEAFLPVYAVTVAGLSAFEAGLLWAGQVVTTMLAKPLMGRFSDGHGRNGLIVAGLLCCAVPFALIPALRDFTSLFLACLVFGLGEALVTSSSAALVADLCKARNYGTAMGVFGTIFDIGHASGPIVGGVLVGLLGYGWAFGIMSLVLVASIPFFIAAMRGNGVQEGQA
;
A
#
# COMPACT_ATOMS: atom_id res chain seq x y z
N MET A 1 13.80 25.60 14.43
CA MET A 1 12.97 24.48 13.92
C MET A 1 11.66 24.48 14.68
N ASN A 2 10.54 24.55 14.01
CA ASN A 2 9.23 24.60 14.69
C ASN A 2 8.77 23.16 15.02
N THR A 3 9.22 22.66 16.19
CA THR A 3 8.89 21.29 16.65
C THR A 3 7.37 21.08 16.73
N HIS A 4 6.62 22.12 17.10
CA HIS A 4 5.16 22.08 17.14
C HIS A 4 4.53 21.80 15.76
N LEU A 5 5.10 22.37 14.69
CA LEU A 5 4.60 22.16 13.34
C LEU A 5 4.82 20.72 12.89
N ILE A 6 6.00 20.15 13.14
CA ILE A 6 6.30 18.75 12.77
C ILE A 6 5.42 17.78 13.56
N THR A 7 5.26 17.99 14.87
CA THR A 7 4.35 17.18 15.69
C THR A 7 2.92 17.24 15.16
N ALA A 8 2.44 18.43 14.78
CA ALA A 8 1.11 18.59 14.20
C ALA A 8 0.98 17.88 12.84
N LEU A 9 1.99 17.97 11.95
CA LEU A 9 2.02 17.24 10.69
C LEU A 9 2.02 15.72 10.91
N CYS A 10 2.78 15.21 11.88
CA CYS A 10 2.75 13.80 12.27
C CYS A 10 1.37 13.37 12.77
N SER A 11 0.70 14.21 13.59
CA SER A 11 -0.66 13.92 14.07
C SER A 11 -1.68 13.90 12.93
N VAL A 12 -1.58 14.83 11.98
CA VAL A 12 -2.40 14.81 10.74
C VAL A 12 -2.15 13.54 9.96
N GLY A 13 -0.88 13.14 9.80
CA GLY A 13 -0.47 11.91 9.11
C GLY A 13 -1.05 10.66 9.79
N PHE A 14 -0.97 10.60 11.12
CA PHE A 14 -1.55 9.51 11.90
C PHE A 14 -3.07 9.41 11.68
N LEU A 15 -3.81 10.51 11.89
CA LEU A 15 -5.26 10.54 11.76
C LEU A 15 -5.72 10.18 10.34
N ALA A 16 -5.08 10.73 9.31
CA ALA A 16 -5.39 10.42 7.92
C ALA A 16 -5.16 8.93 7.59
N ARG A 17 -4.03 8.38 8.03
CA ARG A 17 -3.70 6.96 7.80
C ARG A 17 -4.57 6.03 8.63
N PHE A 18 -4.86 6.37 9.86
CA PHE A 18 -5.78 5.62 10.72
C PHE A 18 -7.19 5.57 10.11
N SER A 19 -7.73 6.73 9.72
CA SER A 19 -9.03 6.82 9.05
C SER A 19 -9.11 5.93 7.81
N TYR A 20 -8.09 6.00 6.94
CA TYR A 20 -8.05 5.20 5.72
C TYR A 20 -7.92 3.70 5.98
N ALA A 21 -7.05 3.30 6.90
CA ALA A 21 -6.83 1.89 7.24
C ALA A 21 -8.06 1.28 7.90
N LEU A 22 -8.72 2.03 8.79
CA LEU A 22 -9.98 1.63 9.41
C LEU A 22 -11.10 1.40 8.38
N ALA A 23 -11.16 2.25 7.34
CA ALA A 23 -12.10 2.11 6.24
C ALA A 23 -11.78 0.93 5.30
N ARG A 24 -10.54 0.44 5.28
CA ARG A 24 -10.03 -0.48 4.27
C ARG A 24 -10.02 -1.92 4.75
N ASN A 25 -9.24 -2.24 5.76
CA ASN A 25 -9.01 -3.63 6.16
C ASN A 25 -9.37 -3.88 7.64
N PRO A 26 -10.19 -4.88 7.98
CA PRO A 26 -10.93 -5.81 7.11
C PRO A 26 -12.30 -5.31 6.63
N VAL A 27 -12.67 -4.08 6.98
CA VAL A 27 -14.03 -3.53 6.85
C VAL A 27 -14.54 -3.53 5.41
N LEU A 28 -13.72 -3.06 4.46
CA LEU A 28 -14.15 -2.91 3.07
C LEU A 28 -14.52 -4.23 2.37
N PRO A 29 -13.68 -5.29 2.41
CA PRO A 29 -14.07 -6.58 1.83
C PRO A 29 -15.33 -7.16 2.48
N LEU A 30 -15.48 -6.99 3.80
CA LEU A 30 -16.67 -7.45 4.54
C LEU A 30 -17.92 -6.63 4.23
N PHE A 31 -17.77 -5.32 3.98
CA PHE A 31 -18.89 -4.49 3.52
C PHE A 31 -19.31 -4.84 2.09
N ALA A 32 -18.37 -5.07 1.20
CA ALA A 32 -18.67 -5.55 -0.14
C ALA A 32 -19.42 -6.89 -0.10
N LEU A 33 -18.96 -7.83 0.76
CA LEU A 33 -19.64 -9.10 0.99
C LEU A 33 -21.07 -8.90 1.52
N TYR A 34 -21.27 -7.99 2.49
CA TYR A 34 -22.59 -7.63 3.01
C TYR A 34 -23.54 -7.11 1.92
N LEU A 35 -23.02 -6.34 0.96
CA LEU A 35 -23.79 -5.83 -0.19
C LEU A 35 -24.06 -6.92 -1.26
N GLY A 36 -23.70 -8.18 -1.01
CA GLY A 36 -23.88 -9.28 -1.94
C GLY A 36 -22.88 -9.33 -3.07
N ALA A 37 -21.75 -8.64 -2.95
CA ALA A 37 -20.70 -8.66 -3.95
C ALA A 37 -20.07 -10.05 -4.08
N GLY A 38 -19.93 -10.56 -5.32
CA GLY A 38 -19.09 -11.71 -5.62
C GLY A 38 -17.61 -11.39 -5.49
N PRO A 39 -16.74 -12.40 -5.55
CA PRO A 39 -15.29 -12.22 -5.41
C PRO A 39 -14.70 -11.20 -6.39
N GLU A 40 -15.17 -11.14 -7.64
CA GLU A 40 -14.72 -10.19 -8.66
C GLU A 40 -15.00 -8.74 -8.24
N ALA A 41 -16.20 -8.49 -7.72
CA ALA A 41 -16.61 -7.16 -7.27
C ALA A 41 -15.88 -6.74 -5.98
N ILE A 42 -15.62 -7.69 -5.05
CA ILE A 42 -14.78 -7.47 -3.86
C ILE A 42 -13.37 -7.07 -4.29
N GLY A 43 -12.77 -7.84 -5.21
CA GLY A 43 -11.45 -7.55 -5.74
C GLY A 43 -11.36 -6.18 -6.40
N LEU A 44 -12.36 -5.83 -7.21
CA LEU A 44 -12.44 -4.53 -7.85
C LEU A 44 -12.59 -3.40 -6.82
N ALA A 45 -13.46 -3.54 -5.82
CA ALA A 45 -13.66 -2.53 -4.77
C ALA A 45 -12.38 -2.26 -3.96
N VAL A 46 -11.58 -3.29 -3.69
CA VAL A 46 -10.29 -3.15 -2.99
C VAL A 46 -9.23 -2.52 -3.90
N GLY A 47 -9.10 -2.99 -5.15
CA GLY A 47 -8.06 -2.58 -6.10
C GLY A 47 -8.25 -1.17 -6.66
N ILE A 48 -9.48 -0.73 -6.90
CA ILE A 48 -9.79 0.50 -7.65
C ILE A 48 -9.19 1.77 -7.02
N SER A 49 -9.09 1.85 -5.70
CA SER A 49 -8.47 3.00 -5.04
C SER A 49 -6.96 3.09 -5.27
N THR A 50 -6.28 1.96 -5.47
CA THR A 50 -4.86 1.92 -5.85
C THR A 50 -4.69 2.29 -7.32
N VAL A 51 -5.63 1.86 -8.20
CA VAL A 51 -5.68 2.31 -9.61
C VAL A 51 -5.77 3.84 -9.68
N THR A 52 -6.64 4.47 -8.87
CA THR A 52 -6.65 5.95 -8.76
C THR A 52 -5.27 6.50 -8.41
N GLY A 53 -4.56 5.84 -7.48
CA GLY A 53 -3.20 6.21 -7.09
C GLY A 53 -2.21 6.17 -8.25
N ILE A 54 -2.22 5.12 -9.08
CA ILE A 54 -1.32 4.96 -10.22
C ILE A 54 -1.42 6.15 -11.18
N PHE A 55 -2.65 6.58 -11.50
CA PHE A 55 -2.87 7.65 -12.47
C PHE A 55 -2.70 9.05 -11.88
N PHE A 56 -3.02 9.27 -10.61
CA PHE A 56 -3.16 10.62 -10.05
C PHE A 56 -2.07 11.03 -9.05
N LYS A 57 -1.23 10.14 -8.54
CA LYS A 57 -0.11 10.51 -7.64
C LYS A 57 0.86 11.49 -8.29
N MET A 58 1.26 11.23 -9.53
CA MET A 58 2.19 12.10 -10.27
C MET A 58 1.58 13.45 -10.64
N PRO A 59 0.38 13.52 -11.27
CA PRO A 59 -0.30 14.78 -11.50
C PRO A 59 -0.49 15.60 -10.22
N ALA A 60 -0.88 14.96 -9.11
CA ALA A 60 -1.05 15.65 -7.82
C ALA A 60 0.26 16.27 -7.32
N GLY A 61 1.37 15.55 -7.44
CA GLY A 61 2.70 16.09 -7.13
C GLY A 61 3.05 17.31 -7.99
N ALA A 62 2.86 17.22 -9.31
CA ALA A 62 3.12 18.33 -10.25
C ALA A 62 2.22 19.54 -9.97
N ILE A 63 0.93 19.31 -9.75
CA ILE A 63 -0.03 20.36 -9.41
C ILE A 63 0.36 21.03 -8.07
N SER A 64 0.87 20.29 -7.11
CA SER A 64 1.29 20.85 -5.82
C SER A 64 2.45 21.83 -5.95
N ASP A 65 3.31 21.66 -6.94
CA ASP A 65 4.40 22.61 -7.23
C ASP A 65 3.90 23.91 -7.89
N ILE A 66 2.69 23.88 -8.53
CA ILE A 66 2.09 25.03 -9.23
C ILE A 66 1.16 25.83 -8.29
N ILE A 67 0.17 25.16 -7.69
CA ILE A 67 -0.86 25.82 -6.86
C ILE A 67 -0.47 25.93 -5.37
N GLY A 68 0.66 25.32 -5.02
CA GLY A 68 1.22 25.30 -3.67
C GLY A 68 0.93 24.00 -2.92
N ARG A 69 1.99 23.47 -2.29
CA ARG A 69 1.95 22.15 -1.59
C ARG A 69 0.92 22.10 -0.47
N ARG A 70 0.76 23.19 0.28
CA ARG A 70 -0.21 23.26 1.38
C ARG A 70 -1.65 23.19 0.92
N ARG A 71 -2.00 23.94 -0.13
CA ARG A 71 -3.34 23.92 -0.71
C ARG A 71 -3.67 22.53 -1.25
N THR A 72 -2.71 21.91 -1.93
CA THR A 72 -2.88 20.55 -2.47
C THR A 72 -2.99 19.51 -1.37
N MET A 73 -2.21 19.64 -0.29
CA MET A 73 -2.33 18.76 0.89
C MET A 73 -3.72 18.88 1.54
N LEU A 74 -4.24 20.10 1.71
CA LEU A 74 -5.58 20.34 2.24
C LEU A 74 -6.66 19.75 1.32
N ALA A 75 -6.52 19.88 -0.01
CA ALA A 75 -7.42 19.22 -0.96
C ALA A 75 -7.42 17.70 -0.78
N GLY A 76 -6.26 17.06 -0.59
CA GLY A 76 -6.16 15.64 -0.23
C GLY A 76 -6.89 15.29 1.07
N LEU A 77 -6.74 16.13 2.11
CA LEU A 77 -7.43 15.96 3.39
C LEU A 77 -8.96 16.14 3.28
N CYS A 78 -9.45 16.96 2.34
CA CYS A 78 -10.89 17.06 2.06
C CYS A 78 -11.45 15.70 1.58
N PHE A 79 -10.72 14.94 0.76
CA PHE A 79 -11.17 13.60 0.38
C PHE A 79 -11.22 12.64 1.57
N PHE A 80 -10.26 12.70 2.52
CA PHE A 80 -10.33 11.93 3.77
C PHE A 80 -11.51 12.33 4.65
N ALA A 81 -11.89 13.61 4.67
CA ALA A 81 -12.96 14.13 5.50
C ALA A 81 -14.35 13.86 4.93
N PHE A 82 -14.55 14.07 3.62
CA PHE A 82 -15.89 14.13 3.03
C PHE A 82 -16.28 12.84 2.30
N VAL A 83 -15.35 12.14 1.63
CA VAL A 83 -15.70 10.90 0.92
C VAL A 83 -16.28 9.82 1.85
N PRO A 84 -15.81 9.65 3.12
CA PRO A 84 -16.41 8.67 4.01
C PRO A 84 -17.90 8.86 4.28
N PHE A 85 -18.45 10.07 4.17
CA PHE A 85 -19.90 10.31 4.28
C PHE A 85 -20.69 9.68 3.13
N LEU A 86 -20.09 9.47 1.96
CA LEU A 86 -20.77 8.82 0.84
C LEU A 86 -21.10 7.35 1.12
N TYR A 87 -20.35 6.71 2.04
CA TYR A 87 -20.64 5.32 2.42
C TYR A 87 -21.98 5.13 3.11
N PHE A 88 -22.58 6.17 3.67
CA PHE A 88 -23.92 6.13 4.25
C PHE A 88 -25.03 5.92 3.20
N PHE A 89 -24.75 6.28 1.94
CA PHE A 89 -25.71 6.21 0.84
C PHE A 89 -25.50 5.00 -0.07
N ILE A 90 -24.55 4.12 0.27
CA ILE A 90 -24.24 2.93 -0.52
C ILE A 90 -25.25 1.84 -0.22
N SER A 91 -25.95 1.41 -1.27
CA SER A 91 -26.91 0.31 -1.26
C SER A 91 -26.56 -0.82 -2.23
N SER A 92 -25.50 -0.64 -3.04
CA SER A 92 -25.04 -1.63 -4.01
C SER A 92 -23.51 -1.68 -4.08
N TYR A 93 -22.95 -2.78 -4.57
CA TYR A 93 -21.49 -2.91 -4.70
C TYR A 93 -20.92 -2.01 -5.81
N GLU A 94 -21.70 -1.66 -6.85
CA GLU A 94 -21.29 -0.72 -7.89
C GLU A 94 -21.08 0.67 -7.31
N ALA A 95 -22.02 1.12 -6.44
CA ALA A 95 -21.88 2.38 -5.72
C ALA A 95 -20.64 2.35 -4.81
N LEU A 96 -20.37 1.21 -4.16
CA LEU A 96 -19.16 1.03 -3.35
C LEU A 96 -17.89 1.20 -4.20
N VAL A 97 -17.81 0.58 -5.38
CA VAL A 97 -16.68 0.72 -6.30
C VAL A 97 -16.48 2.19 -6.72
N ALA A 98 -17.55 2.91 -7.05
CA ALA A 98 -17.50 4.31 -7.42
C ALA A 98 -16.97 5.19 -6.26
N VAL A 99 -17.48 4.99 -5.05
CA VAL A 99 -17.01 5.72 -3.86
C VAL A 99 -15.56 5.36 -3.53
N ARG A 100 -15.15 4.12 -3.73
CA ARG A 100 -13.75 3.68 -3.55
C ARG A 100 -12.80 4.35 -4.55
N PHE A 101 -13.23 4.52 -5.81
CA PHE A 101 -12.46 5.30 -6.79
C PHE A 101 -12.23 6.73 -6.29
N LEU A 102 -13.27 7.40 -5.81
CA LEU A 102 -13.17 8.75 -5.22
C LEU A 102 -12.30 8.77 -3.96
N HIS A 103 -12.44 7.76 -3.09
CA HIS A 103 -11.63 7.68 -1.87
C HIS A 103 -10.13 7.46 -2.16
N GLY A 104 -9.80 6.88 -3.33
CA GLY A 104 -8.43 6.75 -3.81
C GLY A 104 -7.70 8.09 -3.98
N PHE A 105 -8.42 9.17 -4.33
CA PHE A 105 -7.84 10.52 -4.41
C PHE A 105 -7.28 11.00 -3.08
N ALA A 106 -7.85 10.59 -1.95
CA ALA A 106 -7.34 10.92 -0.63
C ALA A 106 -5.85 10.56 -0.50
N THR A 107 -5.49 9.32 -0.81
CA THR A 107 -4.10 8.86 -0.72
C THR A 107 -3.24 9.29 -1.90
N ALA A 108 -3.83 9.37 -3.10
CA ALA A 108 -3.12 9.80 -4.31
C ALA A 108 -2.61 11.24 -4.21
N ILE A 109 -3.42 12.14 -3.64
CA ILE A 109 -3.05 13.55 -3.48
C ILE A 109 -2.23 13.76 -2.19
N TYR A 110 -2.74 13.28 -1.06
CA TYR A 110 -2.14 13.55 0.25
C TYR A 110 -0.73 12.96 0.37
N GLY A 111 -0.53 11.69 -0.03
CA GLY A 111 0.72 10.96 0.23
C GLY A 111 1.98 11.68 -0.24
N PRO A 112 2.16 11.91 -1.55
CA PRO A 112 3.35 12.57 -2.08
C PRO A 112 3.48 14.03 -1.61
N VAL A 113 2.37 14.75 -1.47
CA VAL A 113 2.38 16.16 -1.10
C VAL A 113 2.72 16.35 0.38
N ALA A 114 2.22 15.48 1.27
CA ALA A 114 2.56 15.53 2.70
C ALA A 114 4.06 15.29 2.93
N MET A 115 4.66 14.33 2.23
CA MET A 115 6.11 14.08 2.28
C MET A 115 6.90 15.31 1.81
N ALA A 116 6.43 16.00 0.77
CA ALA A 116 7.06 17.22 0.27
C ALA A 116 6.94 18.37 1.28
N VAL A 117 5.78 18.56 1.91
CA VAL A 117 5.58 19.57 2.98
C VAL A 117 6.50 19.31 4.16
N VAL A 118 6.59 18.07 4.64
CA VAL A 118 7.50 17.69 5.73
C VAL A 118 8.95 17.96 5.35
N ALA A 119 9.37 17.63 4.13
CA ALA A 119 10.72 17.89 3.64
C ALA A 119 11.06 19.38 3.59
N ASP A 120 10.10 20.24 3.21
CA ASP A 120 10.29 21.69 3.19
C ASP A 120 10.47 22.28 4.60
N VAL A 121 9.65 21.82 5.55
CA VAL A 121 9.69 22.29 6.94
C VAL A 121 10.92 21.77 7.71
N ALA A 122 11.43 20.60 7.33
CA ALA A 122 12.51 19.93 8.03
C ALA A 122 13.90 20.57 7.84
N GLY A 123 14.10 21.38 6.79
CA GLY A 123 15.39 22.04 6.50
C GLY A 123 16.54 21.04 6.38
N ALA A 124 17.59 21.19 7.21
CA ALA A 124 18.77 20.32 7.20
C ALA A 124 18.50 18.89 7.72
N ARG A 125 17.43 18.67 8.50
CA ARG A 125 17.09 17.37 9.13
C ARG A 125 16.03 16.59 8.35
N LYS A 126 16.01 16.72 7.03
CA LYS A 126 14.97 16.11 6.16
C LYS A 126 14.80 14.61 6.39
N GLY A 127 15.89 13.85 6.38
CA GLY A 127 15.86 12.39 6.55
C GLY A 127 15.20 11.97 7.87
N GLU A 128 15.60 12.61 8.96
CA GLU A 128 15.06 12.32 10.30
C GLU A 128 13.56 12.64 10.38
N MET A 129 13.15 13.81 9.90
CA MET A 129 11.75 14.23 10.00
C MET A 129 10.82 13.42 9.09
N LEU A 130 11.28 13.06 7.89
CA LEU A 130 10.56 12.16 6.99
C LEU A 130 10.41 10.76 7.60
N SER A 131 11.44 10.28 8.29
CA SER A 131 11.39 8.99 9.00
C SER A 131 10.39 9.03 10.15
N TRP A 132 10.40 10.08 10.98
CA TRP A 132 9.42 10.26 12.04
C TRP A 132 7.99 10.34 11.50
N PHE A 133 7.75 11.16 10.47
CA PHE A 133 6.45 11.27 9.83
C PHE A 133 5.95 9.93 9.28
N SER A 134 6.81 9.20 8.58
CA SER A 134 6.48 7.88 8.02
C SER A 134 6.18 6.86 9.13
N SER A 135 6.98 6.83 10.20
CA SER A 135 6.76 5.91 11.33
C SER A 135 5.42 6.16 12.03
N VAL A 136 5.10 7.43 12.30
CA VAL A 136 3.82 7.79 12.93
C VAL A 136 2.65 7.48 12.00
N ALA A 137 2.79 7.70 10.70
CA ALA A 137 1.77 7.34 9.71
C ALA A 137 1.53 5.82 9.64
N ILE A 138 2.59 5.01 9.74
CA ILE A 138 2.49 3.53 9.79
C ILE A 138 1.75 3.08 11.05
N LEU A 139 2.00 3.72 12.22
CA LEU A 139 1.25 3.41 13.45
C LEU A 139 -0.26 3.65 13.26
N GLY A 140 -0.66 4.70 12.54
CA GLY A 140 -2.06 4.92 12.17
C GLY A 140 -2.63 3.77 11.33
N THR A 141 -1.88 3.33 10.33
CA THR A 141 -2.28 2.18 9.49
C THR A 141 -2.40 0.89 10.31
N LEU A 142 -1.44 0.64 11.19
CA LEU A 142 -1.39 -0.55 12.04
C LEU A 142 -2.58 -0.61 13.00
N ALA A 143 -2.95 0.52 13.62
CA ALA A 143 -4.06 0.59 14.56
C ALA A 143 -5.43 0.49 13.86
N GLY A 144 -5.55 1.01 12.63
CA GLY A 144 -6.82 1.09 11.92
C GLY A 144 -7.46 -0.26 11.63
N ALA A 145 -6.69 -1.26 11.19
CA ALA A 145 -7.24 -2.55 10.80
C ALA A 145 -7.84 -3.36 11.97
N PRO A 146 -7.14 -3.57 13.11
CA PRO A 146 -7.74 -4.25 14.26
C PRO A 146 -8.94 -3.49 14.85
N VAL A 147 -8.87 -2.15 14.89
CA VAL A 147 -9.98 -1.32 15.37
C VAL A 147 -11.19 -1.47 14.46
N GLY A 148 -11.02 -1.46 13.13
CA GLY A 148 -12.09 -1.70 12.17
C GLY A 148 -12.74 -3.08 12.35
N GLY A 149 -11.92 -4.12 12.48
CA GLY A 149 -12.38 -5.48 12.76
C GLY A 149 -13.10 -5.61 14.09
N LEU A 150 -12.58 -4.97 15.16
CA LEU A 150 -13.21 -4.93 16.48
C LEU A 150 -14.59 -4.28 16.43
N LEU A 151 -14.71 -3.13 15.76
CA LEU A 151 -15.99 -2.44 15.61
C LEU A 151 -17.02 -3.31 14.89
N VAL A 152 -16.65 -3.95 13.78
CA VAL A 152 -17.55 -4.88 13.08
C VAL A 152 -17.95 -6.05 14.00
N SER A 153 -16.99 -6.62 14.75
CA SER A 153 -17.28 -7.74 15.68
C SER A 153 -18.22 -7.33 16.80
N LEU A 154 -18.03 -6.17 17.42
CA LEU A 154 -18.88 -5.67 18.52
C LEU A 154 -20.29 -5.29 18.05
N LEU A 155 -20.44 -4.87 16.80
CA LEU A 155 -21.73 -4.42 16.23
C LEU A 155 -22.50 -5.56 15.53
N GLY A 156 -22.28 -6.80 15.92
CA GLY A 156 -23.04 -7.97 15.45
C GLY A 156 -22.25 -8.98 14.63
N GLY A 157 -20.95 -8.74 14.40
CA GLY A 157 -20.12 -9.59 13.54
C GLY A 157 -20.61 -9.59 12.09
N VAL A 158 -20.01 -10.44 11.24
CA VAL A 158 -20.36 -10.47 9.81
C VAL A 158 -21.71 -11.15 9.57
N GLN A 159 -22.06 -12.18 10.36
CA GLN A 159 -23.34 -12.91 10.23
C GLN A 159 -24.55 -12.10 10.73
N GLY A 160 -24.33 -11.21 11.72
CA GLY A 160 -25.35 -10.30 12.23
C GLY A 160 -25.16 -8.85 11.75
N ALA A 161 -24.28 -8.61 10.76
CA ALA A 161 -24.02 -7.28 10.26
C ALA A 161 -25.28 -6.67 9.61
N THR A 162 -25.51 -5.42 9.94
CA THR A 162 -26.56 -4.61 9.35
C THR A 162 -25.94 -3.39 8.64
N ALA A 163 -26.71 -2.67 7.86
CA ALA A 163 -26.26 -1.39 7.31
C ALA A 163 -25.73 -0.46 8.42
N THR A 164 -26.38 -0.47 9.59
CA THR A 164 -25.96 0.33 10.76
C THR A 164 -24.56 -0.02 11.24
N THR A 165 -24.16 -1.30 11.20
CA THR A 165 -22.79 -1.74 11.55
C THR A 165 -21.76 -0.97 10.72
N PHE A 166 -21.92 -0.95 9.40
CA PHE A 166 -20.99 -0.27 8.50
C PHE A 166 -21.13 1.25 8.56
N HIS A 167 -22.34 1.78 8.74
CA HIS A 167 -22.55 3.21 8.96
C HIS A 167 -21.81 3.73 10.19
N VAL A 168 -21.87 3.01 11.31
CA VAL A 168 -21.10 3.39 12.54
C VAL A 168 -19.60 3.40 12.24
N VAL A 169 -19.07 2.37 11.59
CA VAL A 169 -17.64 2.29 11.25
C VAL A 169 -17.23 3.43 10.34
N TYR A 170 -17.96 3.66 9.22
CA TYR A 170 -17.64 4.75 8.31
C TYR A 170 -17.94 6.14 8.90
N GLY A 171 -18.83 6.23 9.89
CA GLY A 171 -19.01 7.44 10.70
C GLY A 171 -17.75 7.80 11.50
N ILE A 172 -17.11 6.80 12.14
CA ILE A 172 -15.84 6.99 12.84
C ILE A 172 -14.72 7.37 11.85
N VAL A 173 -14.70 6.74 10.67
CA VAL A 173 -13.78 7.11 9.57
C VAL A 173 -13.98 8.57 9.16
N ALA A 174 -15.22 9.02 8.98
CA ALA A 174 -15.54 10.40 8.62
C ALA A 174 -15.11 11.39 9.69
N VAL A 175 -15.39 11.10 10.96
CA VAL A 175 -15.00 11.95 12.10
C VAL A 175 -13.49 12.05 12.22
N THR A 176 -12.77 10.94 12.08
CA THR A 176 -11.28 10.95 12.11
C THR A 176 -10.68 11.66 10.91
N GLY A 177 -11.27 11.50 9.72
CA GLY A 177 -10.87 12.25 8.52
C GLY A 177 -11.12 13.75 8.68
N LEU A 178 -12.26 14.14 9.25
CA LEU A 178 -12.60 15.53 9.54
C LEU A 178 -11.63 16.13 10.58
N ALA A 179 -11.30 15.36 11.63
CA ALA A 179 -10.30 15.79 12.62
C ALA A 179 -8.93 16.03 11.98
N ALA A 180 -8.51 15.14 11.04
CA ALA A 180 -7.27 15.33 10.27
C ALA A 180 -7.32 16.62 9.42
N LEU A 181 -8.45 16.90 8.76
CA LEU A 181 -8.63 18.13 7.98
C LEU A 181 -8.59 19.37 8.87
N LEU A 182 -9.36 19.40 9.96
CA LEU A 182 -9.39 20.55 10.88
C LEU A 182 -8.01 20.85 11.48
N LEU A 183 -7.29 19.81 11.90
CA LEU A 183 -5.93 19.94 12.39
C LEU A 183 -4.98 20.41 11.28
N GLY A 184 -5.14 19.88 10.06
CA GLY A 184 -4.37 20.30 8.88
C GLY A 184 -4.60 21.77 8.52
N VAL A 185 -5.85 22.23 8.52
CA VAL A 185 -6.21 23.63 8.29
C VAL A 185 -5.56 24.53 9.34
N LYS A 186 -5.73 24.20 10.63
CA LYS A 186 -5.13 24.97 11.74
C LYS A 186 -3.61 25.06 11.65
N THR A 187 -2.98 23.98 11.19
CA THR A 187 -1.51 23.86 11.11
C THR A 187 -0.94 24.58 9.90
N LEU A 188 -1.58 24.42 8.73
CA LEU A 188 -1.03 24.84 7.45
C LEU A 188 -1.40 26.29 7.06
N LEU A 189 -2.50 26.84 7.57
CA LEU A 189 -2.89 28.23 7.25
C LEU A 189 -2.05 29.30 7.96
N LYS A 190 -1.33 28.94 9.03
CA LYS A 190 -0.56 29.90 9.85
C LYS A 190 0.80 30.28 9.28
N GLU A 191 1.31 29.60 8.27
CA GLU A 191 2.64 29.89 7.72
C GLU A 191 2.58 30.10 6.20
N GLU A 192 3.02 31.23 5.72
CA GLU A 192 3.31 31.48 4.31
C GLU A 192 4.60 30.77 3.91
N THR A 193 4.52 29.85 2.96
CA THR A 193 5.72 29.29 2.30
C THR A 193 5.73 29.73 0.84
N ALA A 194 6.81 30.37 0.45
CA ALA A 194 7.04 30.73 -0.94
C ALA A 194 6.99 29.47 -1.83
N ALA A 195 6.13 29.49 -2.81
CA ALA A 195 6.16 28.51 -3.90
C ALA A 195 7.50 28.65 -4.62
N GLY A 196 8.41 27.73 -4.40
CA GLY A 196 9.67 27.68 -5.16
C GLY A 196 9.35 27.30 -6.60
N ALA A 197 9.43 28.29 -7.51
CA ALA A 197 9.31 28.05 -8.93
C ALA A 197 10.46 27.14 -9.38
N VAL A 198 10.15 25.87 -9.63
CA VAL A 198 11.09 24.94 -10.23
C VAL A 198 10.98 25.07 -11.75
N GLN A 199 11.95 25.80 -12.33
CA GLN A 199 12.11 25.97 -13.77
C GLN A 199 12.55 24.67 -14.44
N GLY A 200 11.90 24.34 -15.55
CA GLY A 200 12.31 23.32 -16.51
C GLY A 200 11.37 22.13 -16.61
N SER A 201 11.19 21.63 -17.82
CA SER A 201 10.33 20.49 -18.18
C SER A 201 10.73 19.22 -17.41
N ARG A 202 10.18 19.06 -16.18
CA ARG A 202 10.31 17.83 -15.38
C ARG A 202 9.73 16.64 -16.12
N TRP A 203 8.73 16.88 -16.97
CA TRP A 203 8.06 15.85 -17.75
C TRP A 203 8.98 15.21 -18.80
N GLU A 204 9.71 16.01 -19.57
CA GLU A 204 10.66 15.46 -20.57
C GLU A 204 11.80 14.69 -19.90
N ARG A 205 12.35 15.20 -18.80
CA ARG A 205 13.36 14.47 -18.00
C ARG A 205 12.80 13.18 -17.39
N PHE A 206 11.56 13.20 -16.97
CA PHE A 206 10.89 12.01 -16.44
C PHE A 206 10.66 10.96 -17.54
N VAL A 207 10.12 11.36 -18.70
CA VAL A 207 9.88 10.45 -19.84
C VAL A 207 11.19 9.89 -20.38
N SER A 208 12.24 10.72 -20.54
CA SER A 208 13.55 10.24 -20.96
C SER A 208 14.19 9.29 -19.95
N GLY A 209 14.03 9.59 -18.65
CA GLY A 209 14.50 8.73 -17.58
C GLY A 209 13.75 7.39 -17.50
N ILE A 210 12.43 7.38 -17.72
CA ILE A 210 11.65 6.13 -17.84
C ILE A 210 12.20 5.27 -18.98
N ARG A 211 12.45 5.87 -20.15
CA ARG A 211 12.98 5.14 -21.31
C ARG A 211 14.37 4.54 -21.03
N GLU A 212 15.25 5.28 -20.36
CA GLU A 212 16.58 4.80 -19.98
C GLU A 212 16.51 3.68 -18.94
N VAL A 213 15.69 3.85 -17.90
CA VAL A 213 15.50 2.86 -16.82
C VAL A 213 14.81 1.60 -17.33
N SER A 214 13.79 1.74 -18.19
CA SER A 214 13.09 0.60 -18.80
C SER A 214 13.95 -0.15 -19.83
N GLY A 215 15.04 0.44 -20.29
CA GLY A 215 16.03 -0.20 -21.15
C GLY A 215 16.98 -1.13 -20.38
N ASP A 216 17.14 -0.97 -19.06
CA ASP A 216 17.95 -1.89 -18.25
C ASP A 216 17.12 -3.09 -17.78
N ARG A 217 17.36 -4.24 -18.42
CA ARG A 217 16.68 -5.51 -18.12
C ARG A 217 16.78 -5.91 -16.65
N ARG A 218 17.87 -5.60 -15.96
CA ARG A 218 18.09 -5.95 -14.54
C ARG A 218 17.23 -5.09 -13.63
N VAL A 219 17.14 -3.79 -13.91
CA VAL A 219 16.28 -2.86 -13.17
C VAL A 219 14.81 -3.24 -13.32
N VAL A 220 14.39 -3.55 -14.55
CA VAL A 220 13.01 -4.00 -14.83
C VAL A 220 12.72 -5.33 -14.13
N ALA A 221 13.65 -6.29 -14.16
CA ALA A 221 13.48 -7.58 -13.50
C ALA A 221 13.38 -7.44 -11.98
N ALA A 222 14.25 -6.63 -11.35
CA ALA A 222 14.18 -6.37 -9.91
C ALA A 222 12.85 -5.70 -9.51
N SER A 223 12.41 -4.71 -10.30
CA SER A 223 11.12 -4.05 -10.09
C SER A 223 9.93 -4.99 -10.33
N ALA A 224 10.03 -5.89 -11.30
CA ALA A 224 8.98 -6.89 -11.58
C ALA A 224 8.81 -7.87 -10.42
N MET A 225 9.89 -8.28 -9.72
CA MET A 225 9.77 -9.13 -8.53
C MET A 225 8.98 -8.44 -7.42
N GLU A 226 9.21 -7.15 -7.20
CA GLU A 226 8.41 -6.33 -6.31
C GLU A 226 6.94 -6.27 -6.74
N GLY A 227 6.69 -6.05 -8.04
CA GLY A 227 5.33 -6.04 -8.58
C GLY A 227 4.59 -7.37 -8.39
N VAL A 228 5.24 -8.50 -8.65
CA VAL A 228 4.65 -9.84 -8.47
C VAL A 228 4.38 -10.13 -6.99
N GLN A 229 5.31 -9.77 -6.10
CA GLN A 229 5.10 -9.89 -4.65
C GLN A 229 3.90 -9.04 -4.21
N ASN A 230 3.82 -7.78 -4.66
CA ASN A 230 2.73 -6.88 -4.30
C ASN A 230 1.39 -7.30 -4.91
N MET A 231 1.36 -8.00 -6.04
CA MET A 231 0.15 -8.62 -6.57
C MET A 231 -0.40 -9.63 -5.55
N SER A 232 0.44 -10.49 -4.98
CA SER A 232 0.01 -11.44 -3.95
C SER A 232 -0.43 -10.73 -2.67
N MET A 233 0.27 -9.66 -2.28
CA MET A 233 -0.08 -8.81 -1.13
C MET A 233 -1.47 -8.17 -1.30
N GLY A 234 -1.75 -7.59 -2.47
CA GLY A 234 -3.06 -7.00 -2.76
C GLY A 234 -4.19 -8.03 -2.74
N ALA A 235 -3.95 -9.23 -3.28
CA ALA A 235 -4.92 -10.32 -3.22
C ALA A 235 -5.15 -10.79 -1.77
N LEU A 236 -4.09 -10.91 -0.98
CA LEU A 236 -4.19 -11.25 0.44
C LEU A 236 -5.02 -10.20 1.19
N GLU A 237 -4.78 -8.93 0.92
CA GLU A 237 -5.53 -7.81 1.50
C GLU A 237 -7.04 -7.91 1.24
N ALA A 238 -7.43 -8.29 0.02
CA ALA A 238 -8.83 -8.40 -0.36
C ALA A 238 -9.51 -9.66 0.20
N PHE A 239 -8.82 -10.79 0.13
CA PHE A 239 -9.46 -12.11 0.30
C PHE A 239 -9.17 -12.79 1.63
N LEU A 240 -8.07 -12.44 2.33
CA LEU A 240 -7.80 -13.00 3.66
C LEU A 240 -8.91 -12.68 4.68
N PRO A 241 -9.42 -11.44 4.79
CA PRO A 241 -10.51 -11.15 5.72
C PRO A 241 -11.80 -11.91 5.41
N VAL A 242 -12.14 -12.01 4.11
CA VAL A 242 -13.33 -12.76 3.66
C VAL A 242 -13.17 -14.24 3.95
N TYR A 243 -12.02 -14.83 3.59
CA TYR A 243 -11.69 -16.23 3.88
C TYR A 243 -11.73 -16.52 5.38
N ALA A 244 -11.08 -15.69 6.20
CA ALA A 244 -11.01 -15.85 7.64
C ALA A 244 -12.41 -15.90 8.26
N VAL A 245 -13.32 -15.04 7.81
CA VAL A 245 -14.67 -14.98 8.39
C VAL A 245 -15.62 -16.03 7.79
N THR A 246 -15.62 -16.21 6.45
CA THR A 246 -16.62 -17.06 5.79
C THR A 246 -16.23 -18.54 5.74
N VAL A 247 -14.93 -18.84 5.73
CA VAL A 247 -14.40 -20.20 5.54
C VAL A 247 -13.75 -20.75 6.81
N ALA A 248 -12.92 -19.94 7.50
CA ALA A 248 -12.28 -20.35 8.74
C ALA A 248 -13.14 -20.09 9.97
N GLY A 249 -14.26 -19.35 9.86
CA GLY A 249 -15.18 -19.07 10.97
C GLY A 249 -14.66 -18.11 12.03
N LEU A 250 -13.61 -17.33 11.69
CA LEU A 250 -13.01 -16.34 12.58
C LEU A 250 -13.88 -15.07 12.66
N SER A 251 -13.69 -14.32 13.73
CA SER A 251 -14.30 -12.99 13.87
C SER A 251 -13.63 -11.95 12.97
N ALA A 252 -14.33 -10.84 12.68
CA ALA A 252 -13.76 -9.73 11.94
C ALA A 252 -12.57 -9.09 12.70
N PHE A 253 -12.56 -9.15 14.04
CA PHE A 253 -11.43 -8.71 14.86
C PHE A 253 -10.19 -9.57 14.63
N GLU A 254 -10.33 -10.89 14.64
CA GLU A 254 -9.25 -11.83 14.35
C GLU A 254 -8.71 -11.59 12.91
N ALA A 255 -9.58 -11.39 11.93
CA ALA A 255 -9.17 -11.02 10.56
C ALA A 255 -8.34 -9.72 10.53
N GLY A 256 -8.72 -8.72 11.33
CA GLY A 256 -7.93 -7.50 11.52
C GLY A 256 -6.57 -7.73 12.18
N LEU A 257 -6.48 -8.66 13.14
CA LEU A 257 -5.23 -9.06 13.79
C LEU A 257 -4.31 -9.84 12.84
N LEU A 258 -4.83 -10.70 11.97
CA LEU A 258 -4.04 -11.39 10.92
C LEU A 258 -3.30 -10.36 10.06
N TRP A 259 -4.02 -9.33 9.60
CA TRP A 259 -3.44 -8.24 8.83
C TRP A 259 -2.42 -7.42 9.63
N ALA A 260 -2.76 -7.05 10.87
CA ALA A 260 -1.85 -6.30 11.73
C ALA A 260 -0.56 -7.07 12.00
N GLY A 261 -0.63 -8.38 12.25
CA GLY A 261 0.55 -9.25 12.45
C GLY A 261 1.48 -9.23 11.23
N GLN A 262 0.91 -9.36 10.02
CA GLN A 262 1.66 -9.28 8.77
C GLN A 262 2.38 -7.92 8.64
N VAL A 263 1.66 -6.80 8.83
CA VAL A 263 2.23 -5.44 8.73
C VAL A 263 3.31 -5.19 9.77
N VAL A 264 3.10 -5.63 11.02
CA VAL A 264 4.10 -5.52 12.10
C VAL A 264 5.37 -6.27 11.73
N THR A 265 5.23 -7.51 11.26
CA THR A 265 6.39 -8.33 10.85
C THR A 265 7.16 -7.65 9.73
N THR A 266 6.48 -7.19 8.70
CA THR A 266 7.10 -6.47 7.59
C THR A 266 7.82 -5.21 8.08
N MET A 267 7.18 -4.42 8.93
CA MET A 267 7.76 -3.17 9.46
C MET A 267 9.03 -3.43 10.28
N LEU A 268 9.00 -4.42 11.17
CA LEU A 268 10.14 -4.73 12.03
C LEU A 268 11.26 -5.44 11.26
N ALA A 269 10.92 -6.27 10.29
CA ALA A 269 11.90 -7.03 9.51
C ALA A 269 12.60 -6.16 8.44
N LYS A 270 11.94 -5.18 7.82
CA LYS A 270 12.52 -4.35 6.73
C LYS A 270 13.92 -3.79 7.06
N PRO A 271 14.17 -3.10 8.18
CA PRO A 271 15.50 -2.56 8.47
C PRO A 271 16.54 -3.65 8.73
N LEU A 272 16.14 -4.79 9.31
CA LEU A 272 17.02 -5.93 9.55
C LEU A 272 17.39 -6.62 8.23
N MET A 273 16.41 -6.86 7.38
CA MET A 273 16.59 -7.49 6.07
C MET A 273 17.36 -6.59 5.10
N GLY A 274 17.20 -5.27 5.19
CA GLY A 274 18.05 -4.33 4.45
C GLY A 274 19.54 -4.48 4.80
N ARG A 275 19.88 -4.47 6.08
CA ARG A 275 21.26 -4.70 6.54
C ARG A 275 21.77 -6.08 6.15
N PHE A 276 20.94 -7.11 6.29
CA PHE A 276 21.31 -8.48 5.93
C PHE A 276 21.56 -8.61 4.42
N SER A 277 20.78 -7.91 3.61
CA SER A 277 20.92 -7.83 2.15
C SER A 277 22.25 -7.22 1.70
N ASP A 278 22.76 -6.22 2.43
CA ASP A 278 24.04 -5.60 2.12
C ASP A 278 25.23 -6.58 2.27
N GLY A 279 25.13 -7.57 3.19
CA GLY A 279 26.21 -8.53 3.47
C GLY A 279 26.10 -9.87 2.72
N HIS A 280 24.90 -10.32 2.33
CA HIS A 280 24.69 -11.69 1.83
C HIS A 280 24.25 -11.75 0.35
N GLY A 281 24.22 -10.62 -0.33
CA GLY A 281 23.83 -10.54 -1.74
C GLY A 281 22.33 -10.43 -1.95
N ARG A 282 21.91 -9.46 -2.77
CA ARG A 282 20.52 -9.05 -2.94
C ARG A 282 19.68 -10.09 -3.66
N ASN A 283 20.24 -10.75 -4.69
CA ASN A 283 19.51 -11.68 -5.54
C ASN A 283 18.99 -12.91 -4.77
N GLY A 284 19.83 -13.49 -3.90
CA GLY A 284 19.43 -14.64 -3.08
C GLY A 284 18.30 -14.33 -2.12
N LEU A 285 18.30 -13.12 -1.55
CA LEU A 285 17.27 -12.68 -0.61
C LEU A 285 15.94 -12.33 -1.29
N ILE A 286 15.96 -11.81 -2.52
CA ILE A 286 14.76 -11.64 -3.33
C ILE A 286 14.11 -13.01 -3.58
N VAL A 287 14.90 -14.01 -3.99
CA VAL A 287 14.41 -15.38 -4.22
C VAL A 287 13.86 -16.00 -2.92
N ALA A 288 14.59 -15.90 -1.82
CA ALA A 288 14.13 -16.39 -0.52
C ALA A 288 12.83 -15.71 -0.07
N GLY A 289 12.73 -14.39 -0.26
CA GLY A 289 11.53 -13.62 0.06
C GLY A 289 10.31 -14.03 -0.79
N LEU A 290 10.49 -14.26 -2.09
CA LEU A 290 9.42 -14.77 -2.96
C LEU A 290 8.93 -16.15 -2.51
N LEU A 291 9.82 -17.04 -2.10
CA LEU A 291 9.45 -18.35 -1.55
C LEU A 291 8.74 -18.21 -0.20
N CYS A 292 9.23 -17.32 0.68
CA CYS A 292 8.59 -17.01 1.96
C CYS A 292 7.19 -16.39 1.79
N CYS A 293 6.90 -15.75 0.65
CA CYS A 293 5.54 -15.31 0.30
C CYS A 293 4.73 -16.45 -0.32
N ALA A 294 5.31 -17.22 -1.25
CA ALA A 294 4.60 -18.24 -2.01
C ALA A 294 4.09 -19.39 -1.13
N VAL A 295 4.92 -19.90 -0.22
CA VAL A 295 4.55 -21.06 0.62
C VAL A 295 3.33 -20.77 1.51
N PRO A 296 3.34 -19.74 2.38
CA PRO A 296 2.16 -19.47 3.21
C PRO A 296 0.93 -19.09 2.37
N PHE A 297 1.12 -18.37 1.26
CA PHE A 297 0.03 -18.00 0.38
C PHE A 297 -0.69 -19.24 -0.20
N ALA A 298 0.07 -20.26 -0.63
CA ALA A 298 -0.50 -21.53 -1.08
C ALA A 298 -1.18 -22.34 0.04
N LEU A 299 -0.71 -22.20 1.29
CA LEU A 299 -1.22 -22.97 2.43
C LEU A 299 -2.49 -22.35 3.04
N ILE A 300 -2.68 -21.03 2.96
CA ILE A 300 -3.83 -20.32 3.56
C ILE A 300 -5.16 -21.03 3.30
N PRO A 301 -5.49 -21.49 2.09
CA PRO A 301 -6.78 -22.14 1.81
C PRO A 301 -7.01 -23.47 2.56
N ALA A 302 -5.96 -24.07 3.10
CA ALA A 302 -6.04 -25.31 3.91
C ALA A 302 -6.12 -25.02 5.42
N LEU A 303 -5.79 -23.82 5.85
CA LEU A 303 -5.74 -23.42 7.26
C LEU A 303 -7.14 -22.94 7.72
N ARG A 304 -7.56 -23.35 8.93
CA ARG A 304 -8.90 -23.08 9.45
C ARG A 304 -8.92 -22.42 10.83
N ASP A 305 -7.79 -22.32 11.49
CA ASP A 305 -7.69 -21.75 12.82
C ASP A 305 -6.86 -20.45 12.81
N PHE A 306 -7.09 -19.61 13.82
CA PHE A 306 -6.41 -18.32 13.95
C PHE A 306 -4.90 -18.46 14.01
N THR A 307 -4.39 -19.41 14.79
CA THR A 307 -2.95 -19.53 15.06
C THR A 307 -2.18 -19.87 13.80
N SER A 308 -2.67 -20.87 13.03
CA SER A 308 -2.00 -21.27 11.78
C SER A 308 -2.08 -20.17 10.71
N LEU A 309 -3.22 -19.49 10.57
CA LEU A 309 -3.36 -18.35 9.68
C LEU A 309 -2.46 -17.18 10.10
N PHE A 310 -2.35 -16.92 11.40
CA PHE A 310 -1.51 -15.86 11.94
C PHE A 310 -0.03 -16.15 11.66
N LEU A 311 0.45 -17.37 11.89
CA LEU A 311 1.80 -17.78 11.55
C LEU A 311 2.08 -17.64 10.05
N ALA A 312 1.14 -18.05 9.20
CA ALA A 312 1.26 -17.86 7.75
C ALA A 312 1.40 -16.38 7.38
N CYS A 313 0.63 -15.49 8.01
CA CYS A 313 0.72 -14.05 7.82
C CYS A 313 2.07 -13.48 8.29
N LEU A 314 2.62 -13.95 9.41
CA LEU A 314 3.95 -13.53 9.88
C LEU A 314 5.04 -13.93 8.88
N VAL A 315 5.01 -15.18 8.38
CA VAL A 315 5.97 -15.66 7.38
C VAL A 315 5.84 -14.88 6.06
N PHE A 316 4.61 -14.60 5.62
CA PHE A 316 4.36 -13.77 4.45
C PHE A 316 4.92 -12.35 4.64
N GLY A 317 4.71 -11.73 5.81
CA GLY A 317 5.26 -10.42 6.14
C GLY A 317 6.80 -10.37 6.14
N LEU A 318 7.44 -11.45 6.60
CA LEU A 318 8.89 -11.60 6.51
C LEU A 318 9.36 -11.69 5.04
N GLY A 319 8.64 -12.48 4.22
CA GLY A 319 8.89 -12.58 2.79
C GLY A 319 8.77 -11.24 2.08
N GLU A 320 7.72 -10.47 2.37
CA GLU A 320 7.54 -9.10 1.86
C GLU A 320 8.71 -8.20 2.24
N ALA A 321 9.15 -8.24 3.50
CA ALA A 321 10.28 -7.44 3.96
C ALA A 321 11.58 -7.78 3.20
N LEU A 322 11.82 -9.07 2.94
CA LEU A 322 12.98 -9.55 2.17
C LEU A 322 12.94 -9.04 0.72
N VAL A 323 11.80 -9.21 0.03
CA VAL A 323 11.67 -8.78 -1.37
C VAL A 323 11.80 -7.27 -1.46
N THR A 324 10.98 -6.50 -0.71
CA THR A 324 10.93 -5.04 -0.82
C THR A 324 12.28 -4.39 -0.49
N SER A 325 12.93 -4.79 0.61
CA SER A 325 14.21 -4.20 1.00
C SER A 325 15.31 -4.51 -0.02
N SER A 326 15.38 -5.77 -0.48
CA SER A 326 16.44 -6.22 -1.40
C SER A 326 16.21 -5.71 -2.83
N SER A 327 14.96 -5.66 -3.32
CA SER A 327 14.63 -5.16 -4.66
C SER A 327 14.89 -3.66 -4.77
N ALA A 328 14.44 -2.87 -3.78
CA ALA A 328 14.70 -1.43 -3.76
C ALA A 328 16.18 -1.11 -3.74
N ALA A 329 16.95 -1.84 -2.91
CA ALA A 329 18.39 -1.68 -2.83
C ALA A 329 19.10 -2.13 -4.13
N LEU A 330 18.66 -3.23 -4.75
CA LEU A 330 19.21 -3.70 -6.04
C LEU A 330 18.96 -2.67 -7.15
N VAL A 331 17.74 -2.10 -7.23
CA VAL A 331 17.44 -1.02 -8.18
C VAL A 331 18.34 0.19 -7.94
N ALA A 332 18.56 0.56 -6.67
CA ALA A 332 19.44 1.66 -6.30
C ALA A 332 20.91 1.43 -6.76
N ASP A 333 21.42 0.18 -6.60
CA ASP A 333 22.79 -0.17 -7.01
C ASP A 333 22.97 -0.22 -8.54
N LEU A 334 21.94 -0.66 -9.27
CA LEU A 334 21.98 -0.76 -10.72
C LEU A 334 21.87 0.60 -11.44
N CYS A 335 21.31 1.60 -10.75
CA CYS A 335 21.05 2.91 -11.36
C CYS A 335 22.20 3.88 -11.13
N LYS A 336 22.51 4.67 -12.17
CA LYS A 336 23.42 5.82 -12.03
C LYS A 336 22.80 6.85 -11.09
N ALA A 337 23.62 7.52 -10.27
CA ALA A 337 23.17 8.52 -9.29
C ALA A 337 22.24 9.59 -9.91
N ARG A 338 22.47 9.97 -11.18
CA ARG A 338 21.65 10.94 -11.92
C ARG A 338 20.21 10.47 -12.15
N ASN A 339 19.98 9.17 -12.28
CA ASN A 339 18.69 8.59 -12.64
C ASN A 339 17.99 7.89 -11.45
N TYR A 340 18.57 7.97 -10.25
CA TYR A 340 18.02 7.31 -9.04
C TYR A 340 16.55 7.64 -8.78
N GLY A 341 16.17 8.92 -8.84
CA GLY A 341 14.79 9.35 -8.60
C GLY A 341 13.81 8.76 -9.61
N THR A 342 14.21 8.69 -10.89
CA THR A 342 13.37 8.10 -11.95
C THR A 342 13.25 6.59 -11.78
N ALA A 343 14.33 5.90 -11.44
CA ALA A 343 14.33 4.46 -11.22
C ALA A 343 13.42 4.08 -10.04
N MET A 344 13.51 4.83 -8.94
CA MET A 344 12.61 4.63 -7.79
C MET A 344 11.17 5.00 -8.11
N GLY A 345 10.93 5.95 -9.02
CA GLY A 345 9.59 6.26 -9.55
C GLY A 345 8.99 5.10 -10.35
N VAL A 346 9.77 4.52 -11.26
CA VAL A 346 9.37 3.32 -12.05
C VAL A 346 9.12 2.14 -11.11
N PHE A 347 10.03 1.88 -10.16
CA PHE A 347 9.89 0.85 -9.14
C PHE A 347 8.58 1.01 -8.35
N GLY A 348 8.28 2.22 -7.86
CA GLY A 348 7.03 2.50 -7.15
C GLY A 348 5.77 2.36 -8.01
N THR A 349 5.86 2.67 -9.31
CA THR A 349 4.75 2.47 -10.24
C THR A 349 4.48 0.98 -10.45
N ILE A 350 5.52 0.16 -10.64
CA ILE A 350 5.40 -1.31 -10.77
C ILE A 350 4.84 -1.91 -9.48
N PHE A 351 5.28 -1.42 -8.31
CA PHE A 351 4.69 -1.75 -7.01
C PHE A 351 3.18 -1.50 -6.99
N ASP A 352 2.73 -0.27 -7.33
CA ASP A 352 1.31 0.10 -7.32
C ASP A 352 0.49 -0.73 -8.33
N ILE A 353 1.05 -1.01 -9.52
CA ILE A 353 0.40 -1.87 -10.53
C ILE A 353 0.21 -3.29 -9.99
N GLY A 354 1.24 -3.88 -9.38
CA GLY A 354 1.15 -5.17 -8.73
C GLY A 354 0.07 -5.17 -7.66
N HIS A 355 0.13 -4.21 -6.74
CA HIS A 355 -0.81 -4.10 -5.62
C HIS A 355 -2.27 -3.89 -6.07
N ALA A 356 -2.51 -3.14 -7.15
CA ALA A 356 -3.85 -2.93 -7.71
C ALA A 356 -4.37 -4.15 -8.47
N SER A 357 -3.50 -4.83 -9.22
CA SER A 357 -3.88 -6.00 -10.02
C SER A 357 -4.21 -7.22 -9.16
N GLY A 358 -3.57 -7.36 -7.99
CA GLY A 358 -3.75 -8.48 -7.09
C GLY A 358 -5.19 -8.75 -6.69
N PRO A 359 -5.91 -7.79 -6.11
CA PRO A 359 -7.32 -7.96 -5.75
C PRO A 359 -8.20 -8.27 -6.97
N ILE A 360 -7.95 -7.61 -8.10
CA ILE A 360 -8.75 -7.77 -9.33
C ILE A 360 -8.56 -9.18 -9.91
N VAL A 361 -7.31 -9.58 -10.14
CA VAL A 361 -6.98 -10.94 -10.65
C VAL A 361 -7.39 -12.00 -9.65
N GLY A 362 -7.09 -11.79 -8.35
CA GLY A 362 -7.48 -12.69 -7.27
C GLY A 362 -8.99 -12.86 -7.20
N GLY A 363 -9.77 -11.78 -7.40
CA GLY A 363 -11.23 -11.83 -7.44
C GLY A 363 -11.78 -12.73 -8.54
N VAL A 364 -11.27 -12.55 -9.77
CA VAL A 364 -11.64 -13.39 -10.89
C VAL A 364 -11.26 -14.85 -10.64
N LEU A 365 -10.05 -15.12 -10.15
CA LEU A 365 -9.61 -16.49 -9.86
C LEU A 365 -10.42 -17.14 -8.74
N VAL A 366 -10.71 -16.41 -7.66
CA VAL A 366 -11.54 -16.94 -6.55
C VAL A 366 -12.96 -17.21 -7.03
N GLY A 367 -13.55 -16.32 -7.85
CA GLY A 367 -14.89 -16.49 -8.39
C GLY A 367 -15.01 -17.70 -9.33
N LEU A 368 -14.02 -17.94 -10.18
CA LEU A 368 -14.04 -19.03 -11.15
C LEU A 368 -13.61 -20.39 -10.56
N LEU A 369 -12.61 -20.39 -9.68
CA LEU A 369 -11.90 -21.60 -9.28
C LEU A 369 -11.95 -21.88 -7.76
N GLY A 370 -12.45 -20.93 -6.99
CA GLY A 370 -12.42 -20.98 -5.52
C GLY A 370 -11.06 -20.66 -4.93
N TYR A 371 -11.00 -20.52 -3.58
CA TYR A 371 -9.81 -20.08 -2.86
C TYR A 371 -8.57 -20.96 -3.08
N GLY A 372 -8.75 -22.29 -3.07
CA GLY A 372 -7.62 -23.23 -3.19
C GLY A 372 -6.83 -23.04 -4.48
N TRP A 373 -7.51 -23.08 -5.62
CA TRP A 373 -6.87 -22.90 -6.92
C TRP A 373 -6.39 -21.46 -7.14
N ALA A 374 -7.17 -20.46 -6.72
CA ALA A 374 -6.80 -19.05 -6.88
C ALA A 374 -5.48 -18.73 -6.17
N PHE A 375 -5.37 -19.07 -4.89
CA PHE A 375 -4.15 -18.85 -4.12
C PHE A 375 -2.99 -19.74 -4.60
N GLY A 376 -3.29 -20.99 -5.03
CA GLY A 376 -2.29 -21.87 -5.64
C GLY A 376 -1.70 -21.30 -6.93
N ILE A 377 -2.53 -20.79 -7.84
CA ILE A 377 -2.08 -20.17 -9.10
C ILE A 377 -1.25 -18.92 -8.81
N MET A 378 -1.68 -18.06 -7.91
CA MET A 378 -0.94 -16.85 -7.56
C MET A 378 0.39 -17.18 -6.86
N SER A 379 0.42 -18.21 -6.01
CA SER A 379 1.66 -18.77 -5.46
C SER A 379 2.60 -19.31 -6.55
N LEU A 380 2.04 -20.01 -7.54
CA LEU A 380 2.82 -20.49 -8.69
C LEU A 380 3.42 -19.33 -9.50
N VAL A 381 2.71 -18.20 -9.65
CA VAL A 381 3.25 -17.01 -10.32
C VAL A 381 4.46 -16.45 -9.56
N LEU A 382 4.42 -16.42 -8.21
CA LEU A 382 5.58 -16.03 -7.39
C LEU A 382 6.78 -16.95 -7.66
N VAL A 383 6.58 -18.26 -7.64
CA VAL A 383 7.64 -19.25 -7.88
C VAL A 383 8.15 -19.18 -9.31
N ALA A 384 7.24 -19.11 -10.30
CA ALA A 384 7.58 -19.05 -11.72
C ALA A 384 8.34 -17.76 -12.10
N SER A 385 8.19 -16.68 -11.35
CA SER A 385 8.96 -15.46 -11.58
C SER A 385 10.46 -15.61 -11.24
N ILE A 386 10.84 -16.56 -10.37
CA ILE A 386 12.22 -16.77 -9.91
C ILE A 386 13.19 -17.09 -11.06
N PRO A 387 12.94 -18.10 -11.91
CA PRO A 387 13.85 -18.42 -13.02
C PRO A 387 14.00 -17.23 -14.01
N PHE A 388 12.94 -16.45 -14.27
CA PHE A 388 13.05 -15.25 -15.09
C PHE A 388 13.96 -14.19 -14.45
N PHE A 389 13.82 -13.97 -13.15
CA PHE A 389 14.69 -13.08 -12.39
C PHE A 389 16.16 -13.53 -12.47
N ILE A 390 16.44 -14.81 -12.17
CA ILE A 390 17.80 -15.36 -12.21
C ILE A 390 18.40 -15.23 -13.61
N ALA A 391 17.64 -15.54 -14.65
CA ALA A 391 18.09 -15.41 -16.04
C ALA A 391 18.41 -13.95 -16.43
N ALA A 392 17.59 -12.99 -15.94
CA ALA A 392 17.83 -11.56 -16.17
C ALA A 392 19.08 -11.07 -15.48
N MET A 393 19.39 -11.59 -14.29
CA MET A 393 20.60 -11.21 -13.53
C MET A 393 21.88 -11.82 -14.06
N ARG A 394 21.83 -13.00 -14.74
CA ARG A 394 23.00 -13.68 -15.32
C ARG A 394 23.45 -13.10 -16.68
N GLY A 395 22.62 -12.31 -17.34
CA GLY A 395 22.79 -11.93 -18.75
C GLY A 395 23.93 -10.96 -19.10
N ASN A 396 24.81 -10.51 -18.17
CA ASN A 396 25.89 -9.56 -18.45
C ASN A 396 27.26 -9.94 -17.83
N GLY A 397 27.51 -11.22 -17.59
CA GLY A 397 28.86 -11.65 -17.09
C GLY A 397 29.96 -11.69 -18.16
N VAL A 398 29.73 -11.20 -19.38
CA VAL A 398 30.72 -11.36 -20.49
C VAL A 398 31.37 -10.04 -20.92
N GLN A 399 31.01 -8.88 -20.35
CA GLN A 399 31.60 -7.61 -20.79
C GLN A 399 32.52 -6.87 -19.80
N GLU A 400 32.80 -7.41 -18.61
CA GLU A 400 33.76 -6.77 -17.68
C GLU A 400 35.21 -7.28 -17.79
N GLY A 401 35.54 -8.02 -18.85
CA GLY A 401 36.87 -8.63 -19.03
C GLY A 401 37.77 -7.99 -20.11
N GLN A 402 37.36 -6.88 -20.73
CA GLN A 402 38.19 -6.19 -21.74
C GLN A 402 37.95 -4.68 -21.73
N ALA A 403 38.53 -3.95 -20.80
CA ALA A 403 38.91 -2.55 -20.93
C ALA A 403 39.98 -2.18 -19.90
#